data_b0f543886c6fb6bf462ed55e364ac2ff
#
_entry.id   b0f543886c6fb6bf462ed55e364ac2ff
#
_cell.length_a   1.000
_cell.length_b   1.000
_cell.length_c   1.000
_cell.angle_alpha   90.00
_cell.angle_beta   90.00
_cell.angle_gamma   90.00
#
_symmetry.space_group_name_H-M   'P 1'
#
loop_
_entity.id
_entity.type
_entity.pdbx_description
1 polymer ?
#
loop_
_entity_poly.entity_id
_entity_poly.type
_entity_poly.pdbx_seq_one_letter_code
_entity_poly.pdbx_strand_id
1 'polypeptide(L)'
;IIAMTADHLASTIWPGYGKEWWLLGIHLIGRLAAPTMWFMIAEGYQHTRNFKKYLQRLFIFAVLAHFAYNFCFGISLIPFRDSVLNQTSVIWPLFLAAIGLYIYDDEKRSFPLKNWQKTAILLVLCLLAFPSDWSCFPVLCTLHIYQNRGNLRKQVLGMVAYISMYVIVWCLCIDVVYGLIQFGIIIVWPFMHFYNGTRGKARWMKWFFYVFYVGHLVLCGILRLILHGNVTTIFGG
;
A
#
# COMPACT_ATOMS: atom_id res chain seq x y z
N ILE A 1 -9.41 7.73 -0.24
CA ILE A 1 -9.31 8.53 0.99
C ILE A 1 -10.35 8.04 1.99
N ILE A 2 -11.67 8.18 1.76
CA ILE A 2 -12.73 7.85 2.73
C ILE A 2 -12.57 6.42 3.28
N ALA A 3 -12.45 5.42 2.41
CA ALA A 3 -12.28 4.02 2.81
C ALA A 3 -11.05 3.81 3.73
N MET A 4 -9.93 4.40 3.38
CA MET A 4 -8.70 4.34 4.15
C MET A 4 -8.83 5.02 5.52
N THR A 5 -9.45 6.20 5.55
CA THR A 5 -9.66 6.94 6.81
C THR A 5 -10.60 6.18 7.74
N ALA A 6 -11.69 5.59 7.21
CA ALA A 6 -12.62 4.79 7.99
C ALA A 6 -11.92 3.55 8.59
N ASP A 7 -11.09 2.87 7.81
CA ASP A 7 -10.32 1.70 8.25
C ASP A 7 -9.33 2.04 9.38
N HIS A 8 -8.55 3.11 9.22
CA HIS A 8 -7.60 3.55 10.23
C HIS A 8 -8.29 4.07 11.50
N LEU A 9 -9.40 4.79 11.37
CA LEU A 9 -10.20 5.21 12.52
C LEU A 9 -10.78 3.99 13.26
N ALA A 10 -11.33 3.03 12.53
CA ALA A 10 -11.84 1.80 13.14
C ALA A 10 -10.74 1.05 13.89
N SER A 11 -9.57 0.86 13.29
CA SER A 11 -8.42 0.23 13.92
C SER A 11 -7.91 1.00 15.14
N THR A 12 -8.08 2.33 15.15
CA THR A 12 -7.65 3.19 16.26
C THR A 12 -8.65 3.15 17.42
N ILE A 13 -9.96 3.19 17.13
CA ILE A 13 -11.00 3.27 18.15
C ILE A 13 -11.30 1.90 18.76
N TRP A 14 -11.27 0.84 17.92
CA TRP A 14 -11.50 -0.56 18.31
C TRP A 14 -10.29 -1.41 17.93
N PRO A 15 -9.20 -1.34 18.71
CA PRO A 15 -7.99 -2.10 18.42
C PRO A 15 -8.21 -3.60 18.57
N GLY A 16 -7.47 -4.39 17.78
CA GLY A 16 -7.53 -5.85 17.80
C GLY A 16 -8.41 -6.44 16.68
N TYR A 17 -8.81 -7.71 16.85
CA TYR A 17 -9.55 -8.48 15.85
C TYR A 17 -11.02 -8.63 16.22
N GLY A 18 -11.73 -7.51 16.41
CA GLY A 18 -13.17 -7.49 16.65
C GLY A 18 -13.94 -8.16 15.50
N LYS A 19 -14.95 -9.00 15.84
CA LYS A 19 -15.72 -9.77 14.84
C LYS A 19 -17.15 -9.24 14.65
N GLU A 20 -17.42 -8.04 15.12
CA GLU A 20 -18.68 -7.36 14.90
C GLU A 20 -18.85 -7.10 13.40
N TRP A 21 -20.00 -7.44 12.85
CA TRP A 21 -20.29 -7.39 11.42
C TRP A 21 -20.05 -6.01 10.79
N TRP A 22 -20.37 -4.94 11.53
CA TRP A 22 -20.15 -3.57 11.05
C TRP A 22 -18.67 -3.20 10.99
N LEU A 23 -17.86 -3.68 11.97
CA LEU A 23 -16.41 -3.46 12.00
C LEU A 23 -15.73 -4.22 10.85
N LEU A 24 -16.10 -5.48 10.64
CA LEU A 24 -15.65 -6.27 9.49
C LEU A 24 -16.01 -5.61 8.15
N GLY A 25 -17.22 -5.01 8.07
CA GLY A 25 -17.66 -4.24 6.90
C GLY A 25 -16.79 -3.01 6.64
N ILE A 26 -16.39 -2.27 7.66
CA ILE A 26 -15.47 -1.12 7.53
C ILE A 26 -14.10 -1.59 7.03
N HIS A 27 -13.55 -2.64 7.64
CA HIS A 27 -12.27 -3.21 7.22
C HIS A 27 -12.31 -3.76 5.79
N LEU A 28 -13.40 -4.40 5.38
CA LEU A 28 -13.60 -4.87 4.01
C LEU A 28 -13.57 -3.71 3.00
N ILE A 29 -14.31 -2.63 3.28
CA ILE A 29 -14.31 -1.43 2.44
C ILE A 29 -12.92 -0.77 2.46
N GLY A 30 -12.24 -0.79 3.58
CA GLY A 30 -10.87 -0.27 3.74
C GLY A 30 -9.87 -0.91 2.77
N ARG A 31 -10.07 -2.20 2.46
CA ARG A 31 -9.22 -2.93 1.49
C ARG A 31 -9.23 -2.33 0.09
N LEU A 32 -10.18 -1.48 -0.25
CA LEU A 32 -10.20 -0.73 -1.51
C LEU A 32 -8.99 0.23 -1.65
N ALA A 33 -8.46 0.75 -0.55
CA ALA A 33 -7.44 1.80 -0.58
C ALA A 33 -6.12 1.32 -1.22
N ALA A 34 -5.60 0.18 -0.79
CA ALA A 34 -4.31 -0.33 -1.24
C ALA A 34 -4.27 -0.63 -2.75
N PRO A 35 -5.17 -1.44 -3.34
CA PRO A 35 -5.15 -1.73 -4.78
C PRO A 35 -5.41 -0.49 -5.63
N THR A 36 -6.18 0.48 -5.14
CA THR A 36 -6.32 1.79 -5.81
C THR A 36 -4.97 2.50 -5.88
N MET A 37 -4.19 2.49 -4.80
CA MET A 37 -2.84 3.09 -4.79
C MET A 37 -1.89 2.36 -5.75
N TRP A 38 -1.91 1.02 -5.79
CA TRP A 38 -1.08 0.23 -6.73
C TRP A 38 -1.38 0.60 -8.17
N PHE A 39 -2.67 0.67 -8.51
CA PHE A 39 -3.11 1.11 -9.83
C PHE A 39 -2.68 2.54 -10.14
N MET A 40 -2.84 3.47 -9.19
CA MET A 40 -2.44 4.88 -9.36
C MET A 40 -0.92 5.04 -9.54
N ILE A 41 -0.09 4.20 -8.90
CA ILE A 41 1.37 4.22 -9.12
C ILE A 41 1.71 3.74 -10.53
N ALA A 42 1.07 2.66 -11.02
CA ALA A 42 1.28 2.15 -12.39
C ALA A 42 0.88 3.20 -13.44
N GLU A 43 -0.29 3.82 -13.31
CA GLU A 43 -0.76 4.87 -14.20
C GLU A 43 0.07 6.18 -14.05
N GLY A 44 0.42 6.55 -12.82
CA GLY A 44 1.27 7.70 -12.55
C GLY A 44 2.66 7.58 -13.18
N TYR A 45 3.24 6.39 -13.15
CA TYR A 45 4.50 6.09 -13.83
C TYR A 45 4.36 6.28 -15.36
N GLN A 46 3.28 5.79 -15.96
CA GLN A 46 3.03 5.92 -17.40
C GLN A 46 2.95 7.37 -17.83
N HIS A 47 2.25 8.21 -17.06
CA HIS A 47 2.00 9.62 -17.39
C HIS A 47 3.07 10.60 -16.89
N THR A 48 4.13 10.12 -16.21
CA THR A 48 5.15 11.01 -15.67
C THR A 48 6.17 11.40 -16.74
N ARG A 49 6.43 12.71 -16.86
CA ARG A 49 7.48 13.25 -17.76
C ARG A 49 8.85 13.25 -17.11
N ASN A 50 8.93 13.32 -15.79
CA ASN A 50 10.18 13.36 -15.04
C ASN A 50 10.12 12.35 -13.90
N PHE A 51 10.60 11.13 -14.18
CA PHE A 51 10.60 10.03 -13.26
C PHE A 51 11.43 10.33 -11.99
N LYS A 52 12.59 10.97 -12.13
CA LYS A 52 13.45 11.32 -11.00
C LYS A 52 12.72 12.21 -9.98
N LYS A 53 12.04 13.27 -10.44
CA LYS A 53 11.22 14.13 -9.56
C LYS A 53 10.02 13.39 -8.97
N TYR A 54 9.44 12.44 -9.70
CA TYR A 54 8.34 11.61 -9.20
C TYR A 54 8.83 10.70 -8.07
N LEU A 55 9.95 10.02 -8.26
CA LEU A 55 10.57 9.13 -7.28
C LEU A 55 11.02 9.88 -6.03
N GLN A 56 11.64 11.07 -6.18
CA GLN A 56 12.03 11.92 -5.06
C GLN A 56 10.83 12.30 -4.16
N ARG A 57 9.70 12.66 -4.76
CA ARG A 57 8.48 12.93 -4.00
C ARG A 57 7.99 11.71 -3.24
N LEU A 58 7.90 10.55 -3.91
CA LEU A 58 7.49 9.30 -3.25
C LEU A 58 8.42 8.97 -2.08
N PHE A 59 9.73 9.12 -2.23
CA PHE A 59 10.69 8.88 -1.17
C PHE A 59 10.49 9.82 0.02
N ILE A 60 10.39 11.13 -0.21
CA ILE A 60 10.16 12.11 0.86
C ILE A 60 8.88 11.77 1.64
N PHE A 61 7.79 11.46 0.92
CA PHE A 61 6.55 11.10 1.58
C PHE A 61 6.56 9.71 2.20
N ALA A 62 7.37 8.77 1.71
CA ALA A 62 7.58 7.49 2.38
C ALA A 62 8.25 7.68 3.75
N VAL A 63 9.25 8.57 3.83
CA VAL A 63 9.91 8.92 5.11
C VAL A 63 8.93 9.61 6.06
N LEU A 64 8.21 10.63 5.60
CA LEU A 64 7.20 11.31 6.44
C LEU A 64 6.09 10.37 6.90
N ALA A 65 5.63 9.51 6.01
CA ALA A 65 4.60 8.52 6.29
C ALA A 65 5.08 7.44 7.27
N HIS A 66 6.37 7.09 7.27
CA HIS A 66 6.95 6.17 8.27
C HIS A 66 6.71 6.68 9.70
N PHE A 67 7.09 7.93 9.98
CA PHE A 67 6.89 8.52 11.30
C PHE A 67 5.41 8.66 11.66
N ALA A 68 4.58 9.11 10.74
CA ALA A 68 3.15 9.26 10.97
C ALA A 68 2.45 7.92 11.21
N TYR A 69 2.83 6.86 10.47
CA TYR A 69 2.30 5.51 10.61
C TYR A 69 2.68 4.91 11.97
N ASN A 70 3.95 4.99 12.33
CA ASN A 70 4.43 4.44 13.60
C ASN A 70 3.82 5.20 14.79
N PHE A 71 3.65 6.51 14.67
CA PHE A 71 2.93 7.31 15.65
C PHE A 71 1.44 6.93 15.72
N CYS A 72 0.78 6.72 14.57
CA CYS A 72 -0.63 6.31 14.50
C CYS A 72 -0.87 5.02 15.29
N PHE A 73 -0.07 4.00 15.05
CA PHE A 73 -0.27 2.66 15.60
C PHE A 73 0.51 2.37 16.89
N GLY A 74 1.30 3.31 17.39
CA GLY A 74 2.08 3.13 18.61
C GLY A 74 3.29 2.20 18.46
N ILE A 75 3.84 2.11 17.25
CA ILE A 75 5.01 1.29 16.94
C ILE A 75 6.27 2.14 17.15
N SER A 76 7.40 1.48 17.49
CA SER A 76 8.70 2.15 17.58
C SER A 76 9.06 2.91 16.31
N LEU A 77 9.56 4.14 16.46
CA LEU A 77 10.08 4.93 15.35
C LEU A 77 11.39 4.37 14.78
N ILE A 78 12.07 3.51 15.55
CA ILE A 78 13.29 2.83 15.10
C ILE A 78 12.87 1.49 14.48
N PRO A 79 13.11 1.28 13.17
CA PRO A 79 12.76 0.04 12.51
C PRO A 79 13.41 -1.19 13.18
N PHE A 80 12.70 -2.30 13.20
CA PHE A 80 13.16 -3.61 13.70
C PHE A 80 13.45 -3.67 15.21
N ARG A 81 13.03 -2.67 15.99
CA ARG A 81 13.21 -2.70 17.44
C ARG A 81 12.24 -3.68 18.12
N ASP A 82 10.98 -3.66 17.72
CA ASP A 82 9.91 -4.38 18.41
C ASP A 82 9.33 -5.53 17.58
N SER A 83 9.45 -5.46 16.24
CA SER A 83 8.91 -6.48 15.32
C SER A 83 9.67 -6.45 13.99
N VAL A 84 9.43 -7.46 13.14
CA VAL A 84 9.94 -7.52 11.76
C VAL A 84 8.87 -7.10 10.76
N LEU A 85 7.59 -7.20 11.11
CA LEU A 85 6.46 -6.89 10.23
C LEU A 85 5.85 -5.54 10.59
N ASN A 86 5.18 -4.91 9.63
CA ASN A 86 4.44 -3.65 9.79
C ASN A 86 5.26 -2.49 10.36
N GLN A 87 6.54 -2.41 10.01
CA GLN A 87 7.48 -1.39 10.52
C GLN A 87 7.32 -0.03 9.85
N THR A 88 6.62 0.05 8.73
CA THR A 88 6.42 1.29 7.98
C THR A 88 5.16 1.23 7.12
N SER A 89 4.71 2.41 6.70
CA SER A 89 3.50 2.58 5.91
C SER A 89 3.60 1.99 4.49
N VAL A 90 2.44 1.81 3.85
CA VAL A 90 2.31 1.37 2.45
C VAL A 90 3.01 2.29 1.43
N ILE A 91 3.36 3.53 1.78
CA ILE A 91 4.04 4.44 0.85
C ILE A 91 5.47 3.96 0.54
N TRP A 92 6.12 3.29 1.48
CA TRP A 92 7.44 2.71 1.27
C TRP A 92 7.44 1.65 0.15
N PRO A 93 6.64 0.58 0.18
CA PRO A 93 6.60 -0.38 -0.92
C PRO A 93 6.05 0.22 -2.21
N LEU A 94 5.23 1.28 -2.20
CA LEU A 94 4.84 2.02 -3.41
C LEU A 94 6.01 2.77 -4.04
N PHE A 95 6.90 3.34 -3.23
CA PHE A 95 8.16 3.92 -3.72
C PHE A 95 9.05 2.85 -4.38
N LEU A 96 9.20 1.69 -3.75
CA LEU A 96 9.95 0.56 -4.31
C LEU A 96 9.28 -0.01 -5.57
N ALA A 97 7.95 -0.05 -5.61
CA ALA A 97 7.19 -0.43 -6.80
C ALA A 97 7.49 0.49 -8.00
N ALA A 98 7.57 1.80 -7.76
CA ALA A 98 7.93 2.75 -8.82
C ALA A 98 9.35 2.49 -9.37
N ILE A 99 10.30 2.09 -8.52
CA ILE A 99 11.64 1.64 -8.97
C ILE A 99 11.51 0.37 -9.79
N GLY A 100 10.73 -0.62 -9.33
CA GLY A 100 10.48 -1.87 -10.05
C GLY A 100 9.91 -1.64 -11.45
N LEU A 101 8.96 -0.72 -11.60
CA LEU A 101 8.43 -0.31 -12.90
C LEU A 101 9.52 0.19 -13.83
N TYR A 102 10.41 1.06 -13.35
CA TYR A 102 11.53 1.59 -14.14
C TYR A 102 12.53 0.50 -14.55
N ILE A 103 12.79 -0.48 -13.66
CA ILE A 103 13.69 -1.61 -13.94
C ILE A 103 13.14 -2.52 -15.04
N TYR A 104 11.81 -2.71 -15.08
CA TYR A 104 11.16 -3.56 -16.08
C TYR A 104 10.76 -2.84 -17.37
N ASP A 105 10.80 -1.51 -17.40
CA ASP A 105 10.50 -0.70 -18.59
C ASP A 105 11.75 -0.51 -19.44
N ASP A 106 11.93 -1.37 -20.44
CA ASP A 106 13.10 -1.33 -21.34
C ASP A 106 13.12 -0.09 -22.24
N GLU A 107 11.96 0.54 -22.48
CA GLU A 107 11.86 1.73 -23.32
C GLU A 107 12.31 3.00 -22.57
N LYS A 108 11.95 3.11 -21.29
CA LYS A 108 12.29 4.31 -20.48
C LYS A 108 13.62 4.21 -19.76
N ARG A 109 14.15 3.01 -19.60
CA ARG A 109 15.41 2.79 -18.92
C ARG A 109 16.59 3.16 -19.83
N SER A 110 17.55 3.88 -19.27
CA SER A 110 18.74 4.36 -19.99
C SER A 110 19.88 3.37 -20.14
N PHE A 111 19.78 2.16 -19.55
CA PHE A 111 20.83 1.14 -19.54
C PHE A 111 20.23 -0.26 -19.74
N PRO A 112 20.97 -1.18 -20.45
CA PRO A 112 20.45 -2.53 -20.67
C PRO A 112 20.54 -3.39 -19.41
N LEU A 113 19.54 -4.25 -19.19
CA LEU A 113 19.55 -5.28 -18.15
C LEU A 113 19.10 -6.62 -18.74
N LYS A 114 19.80 -7.68 -18.34
CA LYS A 114 19.39 -9.07 -18.64
C LYS A 114 18.19 -9.45 -17.76
N ASN A 115 17.36 -10.40 -18.18
CA ASN A 115 16.17 -10.81 -17.45
C ASN A 115 16.49 -11.28 -16.01
N TRP A 116 17.57 -12.05 -15.82
CA TRP A 116 17.97 -12.48 -14.49
C TRP A 116 18.34 -11.30 -13.56
N GLN A 117 18.93 -10.21 -14.09
CA GLN A 117 19.26 -9.02 -13.33
C GLN A 117 17.99 -8.28 -12.90
N LYS A 118 16.99 -8.16 -13.80
CA LYS A 118 15.68 -7.58 -13.47
C LYS A 118 15.02 -8.38 -12.35
N THR A 119 15.04 -9.72 -12.45
CA THR A 119 14.48 -10.60 -11.41
C THR A 119 15.23 -10.47 -10.09
N ALA A 120 16.57 -10.45 -10.11
CA ALA A 120 17.36 -10.27 -8.90
C ALA A 120 17.07 -8.92 -8.21
N ILE A 121 16.98 -7.83 -8.99
CA ILE A 121 16.61 -6.51 -8.46
C ILE A 121 15.19 -6.54 -7.88
N LEU A 122 14.23 -7.17 -8.56
CA LEU A 122 12.86 -7.30 -8.06
C LEU A 122 12.82 -8.04 -6.72
N LEU A 123 13.57 -9.12 -6.58
CA LEU A 123 13.67 -9.85 -5.30
C LEU A 123 14.24 -8.97 -4.19
N VAL A 124 15.28 -8.18 -4.47
CA VAL A 124 15.82 -7.21 -3.50
C VAL A 124 14.77 -6.17 -3.13
N LEU A 125 14.01 -5.62 -4.11
CA LEU A 125 12.94 -4.67 -3.83
C LEU A 125 11.83 -5.30 -2.98
N CYS A 126 11.48 -6.57 -3.22
CA CYS A 126 10.52 -7.31 -2.41
C CYS A 126 11.03 -7.53 -0.97
N LEU A 127 12.31 -7.86 -0.79
CA LEU A 127 12.92 -7.98 0.54
C LEU A 127 12.91 -6.65 1.29
N LEU A 128 13.24 -5.55 0.64
CA LEU A 128 13.20 -4.21 1.23
C LEU A 128 11.77 -3.75 1.54
N ALA A 129 10.77 -4.23 0.79
CA ALA A 129 9.36 -3.94 1.01
C ALA A 129 8.74 -4.83 2.09
N PHE A 130 9.32 -5.99 2.39
CA PHE A 130 8.74 -7.03 3.24
C PHE A 130 8.29 -6.52 4.63
N PRO A 131 9.05 -5.67 5.34
CA PRO A 131 8.65 -5.19 6.66
C PRO A 131 7.57 -4.11 6.64
N SER A 132 7.02 -3.75 5.49
CA SER A 132 6.01 -2.70 5.36
C SER A 132 4.59 -3.22 5.50
N ASP A 133 3.65 -2.29 5.69
CA ASP A 133 2.23 -2.56 5.51
C ASP A 133 1.98 -3.12 4.09
N TRP A 134 1.21 -4.21 3.98
CA TRP A 134 1.03 -5.02 2.79
C TRP A 134 2.31 -5.72 2.27
N SER A 135 3.40 -5.73 3.02
CA SER A 135 4.65 -6.44 2.68
C SER A 135 5.15 -6.12 1.25
N CYS A 136 5.58 -7.11 0.49
CA CYS A 136 6.06 -6.95 -0.88
C CYS A 136 4.96 -6.92 -1.96
N PHE A 137 3.69 -7.16 -1.58
CA PHE A 137 2.59 -7.25 -2.55
C PHE A 137 2.34 -5.95 -3.34
N PRO A 138 2.49 -4.74 -2.79
CA PRO A 138 2.42 -3.52 -3.58
C PRO A 138 3.42 -3.48 -4.73
N VAL A 139 4.63 -4.03 -4.54
CA VAL A 139 5.67 -4.10 -5.59
C VAL A 139 5.22 -5.04 -6.71
N LEU A 140 4.80 -6.26 -6.36
CA LEU A 140 4.40 -7.29 -7.31
C LEU A 140 3.11 -6.92 -8.05
N CYS A 141 2.09 -6.48 -7.31
CA CYS A 141 0.79 -6.11 -7.90
C CYS A 141 0.90 -4.89 -8.82
N THR A 142 1.65 -3.86 -8.42
CA THR A 142 1.85 -2.66 -9.25
C THR A 142 2.56 -3.01 -10.57
N LEU A 143 3.61 -3.83 -10.51
CA LEU A 143 4.31 -4.30 -11.70
C LEU A 143 3.39 -5.11 -12.61
N HIS A 144 2.61 -6.05 -12.03
CA HIS A 144 1.65 -6.86 -12.78
C HIS A 144 0.55 -6.02 -13.45
N ILE A 145 0.00 -5.03 -12.75
CA ILE A 145 -0.97 -4.09 -13.29
C ILE A 145 -0.39 -3.36 -14.50
N TYR A 146 0.83 -2.86 -14.39
CA TYR A 146 1.51 -2.14 -15.46
C TYR A 146 1.77 -3.03 -16.69
N GLN A 147 2.30 -4.24 -16.49
CA GLN A 147 2.59 -5.18 -17.57
C GLN A 147 1.34 -5.68 -18.31
N ASN A 148 0.19 -5.70 -17.64
CA ASN A 148 -1.10 -6.11 -18.22
C ASN A 148 -2.03 -4.92 -18.50
N ARG A 149 -1.46 -3.73 -18.72
CA ARG A 149 -2.23 -2.53 -19.02
C ARG A 149 -3.12 -2.74 -20.25
N GLY A 150 -4.37 -2.27 -20.18
CA GLY A 150 -5.39 -2.49 -21.21
C GLY A 150 -6.16 -3.82 -21.09
N ASN A 151 -5.73 -4.74 -20.21
CA ASN A 151 -6.44 -5.98 -19.95
C ASN A 151 -6.87 -6.09 -18.48
N LEU A 152 -8.00 -5.47 -18.15
CA LEU A 152 -8.54 -5.41 -16.80
C LEU A 152 -8.67 -6.78 -16.14
N ARG A 153 -9.13 -7.80 -16.89
CA ARG A 153 -9.29 -9.16 -16.36
C ARG A 153 -7.94 -9.73 -15.88
N LYS A 154 -6.88 -9.58 -16.67
CA LYS A 154 -5.53 -10.04 -16.27
C LYS A 154 -5.01 -9.26 -15.09
N GLN A 155 -5.21 -7.93 -15.05
CA GLN A 155 -4.78 -7.09 -13.93
C GLN A 155 -5.41 -7.56 -12.61
N VAL A 156 -6.74 -7.75 -12.60
CA VAL A 156 -7.47 -8.15 -11.39
C VAL A 156 -7.14 -9.59 -10.98
N LEU A 157 -7.14 -10.54 -11.92
CA LEU A 157 -6.81 -11.93 -11.62
C LEU A 157 -5.38 -12.07 -11.04
N GLY A 158 -4.42 -11.34 -11.57
CA GLY A 158 -3.05 -11.36 -11.04
C GLY A 158 -2.95 -10.74 -9.65
N MET A 159 -3.65 -9.63 -9.37
CA MET A 159 -3.72 -9.10 -8.01
C MET A 159 -4.32 -10.13 -7.04
N VAL A 160 -5.42 -10.78 -7.41
CA VAL A 160 -6.04 -11.83 -6.58
C VAL A 160 -5.08 -12.99 -6.35
N ALA A 161 -4.36 -13.43 -7.38
CA ALA A 161 -3.38 -14.52 -7.25
C ALA A 161 -2.26 -14.17 -6.27
N TYR A 162 -1.67 -12.97 -6.35
CA TYR A 162 -0.65 -12.52 -5.39
C TYR A 162 -1.23 -12.39 -3.98
N ILE A 163 -2.39 -11.78 -3.83
CA ILE A 163 -3.01 -11.59 -2.51
C ILE A 163 -3.49 -12.91 -1.90
N SER A 164 -3.79 -13.93 -2.69
CA SER A 164 -4.08 -15.28 -2.13
C SER A 164 -2.92 -15.81 -1.27
N MET A 165 -1.68 -15.51 -1.63
CA MET A 165 -0.51 -15.87 -0.80
C MET A 165 -0.52 -15.09 0.54
N TYR A 166 -0.87 -13.81 0.50
CA TYR A 166 -1.01 -12.98 1.69
C TYR A 166 -2.15 -13.46 2.60
N VAL A 167 -3.29 -13.80 2.01
CA VAL A 167 -4.44 -14.38 2.72
C VAL A 167 -4.07 -15.66 3.44
N ILE A 168 -3.33 -16.56 2.78
CA ILE A 168 -2.88 -17.83 3.39
C ILE A 168 -2.03 -17.54 4.64
N VAL A 169 -1.07 -16.62 4.54
CA VAL A 169 -0.22 -16.24 5.68
C VAL A 169 -1.07 -15.66 6.82
N TRP A 170 -2.03 -14.79 6.54
CA TRP A 170 -2.93 -14.23 7.54
C TRP A 170 -3.81 -15.28 8.20
N CYS A 171 -4.41 -16.19 7.41
CA CYS A 171 -5.26 -17.26 7.93
C CYS A 171 -4.48 -18.24 8.83
N LEU A 172 -3.22 -18.51 8.52
CA LEU A 172 -2.40 -19.46 9.26
C LEU A 172 -1.74 -18.84 10.51
N CYS A 173 -1.33 -17.57 10.42
CA CYS A 173 -0.47 -16.95 11.43
C CYS A 173 -1.20 -15.92 12.32
N ILE A 174 -2.36 -15.40 11.89
CA ILE A 174 -3.01 -14.28 12.56
C ILE A 174 -4.49 -14.59 12.87
N ASP A 175 -5.39 -14.40 11.91
CA ASP A 175 -6.82 -14.67 12.05
C ASP A 175 -7.45 -15.01 10.69
N VAL A 176 -8.29 -16.04 10.66
CA VAL A 176 -8.92 -16.54 9.43
C VAL A 176 -9.89 -15.52 8.83
N VAL A 177 -10.70 -14.85 9.65
CA VAL A 177 -11.71 -13.89 9.17
C VAL A 177 -11.01 -12.66 8.58
N TYR A 178 -10.02 -12.12 9.30
CA TYR A 178 -9.23 -10.99 8.81
C TYR A 178 -8.34 -11.35 7.62
N GLY A 179 -7.90 -12.61 7.52
CA GLY A 179 -7.25 -13.12 6.33
C GLY A 179 -8.17 -13.08 5.10
N LEU A 180 -9.40 -13.58 5.24
CA LEU A 180 -10.38 -13.60 4.15
C LEU A 180 -10.83 -12.18 3.72
N ILE A 181 -10.91 -11.23 4.65
CA ILE A 181 -11.21 -9.82 4.35
C ILE A 181 -10.20 -9.22 3.37
N GLN A 182 -8.95 -9.71 3.32
CA GLN A 182 -7.96 -9.20 2.37
C GLN A 182 -8.40 -9.38 0.91
N PHE A 183 -9.27 -10.33 0.59
CA PHE A 183 -9.88 -10.43 -0.74
C PHE A 183 -10.79 -9.25 -1.09
N GLY A 184 -11.11 -8.38 -0.14
CA GLY A 184 -11.80 -7.10 -0.40
C GLY A 184 -11.09 -6.19 -1.40
N ILE A 185 -9.82 -6.46 -1.75
CA ILE A 185 -9.12 -5.80 -2.85
C ILE A 185 -9.90 -5.87 -4.18
N ILE A 186 -10.76 -6.90 -4.37
CA ILE A 186 -11.59 -7.07 -5.56
C ILE A 186 -12.55 -5.89 -5.77
N ILE A 187 -12.92 -5.18 -4.70
CA ILE A 187 -13.80 -4.00 -4.76
C ILE A 187 -13.18 -2.88 -5.63
N VAL A 188 -11.88 -2.92 -5.91
CA VAL A 188 -11.24 -1.97 -6.83
C VAL A 188 -11.67 -2.15 -8.30
N TRP A 189 -12.16 -3.32 -8.69
CA TRP A 189 -12.49 -3.65 -10.07
C TRP A 189 -13.40 -2.63 -10.77
N PRO A 190 -14.53 -2.17 -10.22
CA PRO A 190 -15.34 -1.13 -10.85
C PRO A 190 -14.57 0.18 -11.08
N PHE A 191 -13.74 0.59 -10.12
CA PHE A 191 -12.96 1.82 -10.25
C PHE A 191 -11.92 1.73 -11.37
N MET A 192 -11.27 0.59 -11.53
CA MET A 192 -10.36 0.35 -12.65
C MET A 192 -11.11 0.27 -14.00
N HIS A 193 -12.34 -0.30 -14.00
CA HIS A 193 -13.15 -0.44 -15.20
C HIS A 193 -13.60 0.92 -15.75
N PHE A 194 -14.04 1.82 -14.88
CA PHE A 194 -14.50 3.16 -15.26
C PHE A 194 -13.38 4.18 -15.42
N TYR A 195 -12.13 3.79 -15.22
CA TYR A 195 -11.00 4.68 -15.43
C TYR A 195 -10.81 5.00 -16.92
N ASN A 196 -10.83 6.28 -17.26
CA ASN A 196 -10.79 6.74 -18.65
C ASN A 196 -9.38 6.84 -19.26
N GLY A 197 -8.33 6.38 -18.56
CA GLY A 197 -6.94 6.42 -19.04
C GLY A 197 -6.32 7.81 -19.12
N THR A 198 -6.99 8.87 -18.64
CA THR A 198 -6.52 10.24 -18.77
C THR A 198 -6.05 10.81 -17.44
N ARG A 199 -5.06 11.69 -17.52
CA ARG A 199 -4.58 12.41 -16.35
C ARG A 199 -5.61 13.42 -15.86
N GLY A 200 -5.93 13.39 -14.56
CA GLY A 200 -6.81 14.37 -13.94
C GLY A 200 -6.31 15.83 -14.11
N LYS A 201 -7.25 16.75 -14.27
CA LYS A 201 -6.96 18.19 -14.48
C LYS A 201 -6.53 18.90 -13.20
N ALA A 202 -6.96 18.44 -12.04
CA ALA A 202 -6.72 19.08 -10.74
C ALA A 202 -5.27 18.85 -10.25
N ARG A 203 -4.38 19.80 -10.56
CA ARG A 203 -2.94 19.71 -10.21
C ARG A 203 -2.68 19.68 -8.70
N TRP A 204 -3.53 20.29 -7.90
CA TRP A 204 -3.42 20.33 -6.44
C TRP A 204 -3.72 18.98 -5.80
N MET A 205 -4.53 18.14 -6.44
CA MET A 205 -5.00 16.86 -5.90
C MET A 205 -3.84 15.91 -5.52
N LYS A 206 -2.73 15.93 -6.27
CA LYS A 206 -1.55 15.14 -5.94
C LYS A 206 -0.94 15.50 -4.58
N TRP A 207 -0.86 16.81 -4.26
CA TRP A 207 -0.35 17.30 -2.98
C TRP A 207 -1.36 17.03 -1.86
N PHE A 208 -2.64 17.20 -2.16
CA PHE A 208 -3.72 16.87 -1.24
C PHE A 208 -3.64 15.40 -0.77
N PHE A 209 -3.43 14.44 -1.67
CA PHE A 209 -3.26 13.05 -1.30
C PHE A 209 -2.09 12.81 -0.35
N TYR A 210 -0.94 13.39 -0.62
CA TYR A 210 0.24 13.25 0.23
C TYR A 210 0.04 13.85 1.62
N VAL A 211 -0.40 15.11 1.65
CA VAL A 211 -0.63 15.83 2.92
C VAL A 211 -1.73 15.15 3.73
N PHE A 212 -2.83 14.76 3.07
CA PHE A 212 -3.92 14.07 3.71
C PHE A 212 -3.48 12.72 4.31
N TYR A 213 -2.67 11.94 3.55
CA TYR A 213 -2.19 10.65 4.02
C TYR A 213 -1.39 10.77 5.33
N VAL A 214 -0.46 11.70 5.40
CA VAL A 214 0.32 11.95 6.62
C VAL A 214 -0.56 12.55 7.73
N GLY A 215 -1.36 13.54 7.38
CA GLY A 215 -2.20 14.26 8.34
C GLY A 215 -3.24 13.39 9.04
N HIS A 216 -3.95 12.51 8.30
CA HIS A 216 -4.95 11.65 8.94
C HIS A 216 -4.31 10.59 9.85
N LEU A 217 -3.12 10.08 9.52
CA LEU A 217 -2.37 9.18 10.40
C LEU A 217 -1.96 9.87 11.70
N VAL A 218 -1.51 11.13 11.62
CA VAL A 218 -1.19 11.91 12.82
C VAL A 218 -2.44 12.13 13.67
N LEU A 219 -3.58 12.47 13.06
CA LEU A 219 -4.85 12.62 13.77
C LEU A 219 -5.30 11.31 14.45
N CYS A 220 -5.19 10.18 13.76
CA CYS A 220 -5.45 8.86 14.35
C CYS A 220 -4.50 8.57 15.53
N GLY A 221 -3.22 8.92 15.42
CA GLY A 221 -2.25 8.76 16.52
C GLY A 221 -2.59 9.61 17.74
N ILE A 222 -3.03 10.85 17.54
CA ILE A 222 -3.52 11.70 18.64
C ILE A 222 -4.76 11.07 19.28
N LEU A 223 -5.71 10.60 18.47
CA LEU A 223 -6.93 9.92 18.96
C LEU A 223 -6.56 8.66 19.76
N ARG A 224 -5.62 7.86 19.28
CA ARG A 224 -5.11 6.67 20.01
C ARG A 224 -4.59 7.06 21.39
N LEU A 225 -3.75 8.11 21.47
CA LEU A 225 -3.21 8.57 22.76
C LEU A 225 -4.31 9.00 23.74
N ILE A 226 -5.37 9.64 23.24
CA ILE A 226 -6.50 10.08 24.06
C ILE A 226 -7.32 8.88 24.57
N LEU A 227 -7.59 7.88 23.70
CA LEU A 227 -8.45 6.74 24.02
C LEU A 227 -7.74 5.62 24.76
N HIS A 228 -6.49 5.32 24.40
CA HIS A 228 -5.77 4.11 24.83
C HIS A 228 -4.40 4.40 25.44
N GLY A 229 -4.00 5.67 25.56
CA GLY A 229 -2.65 6.02 26.02
C GLY A 229 -1.58 5.55 25.04
N ASN A 230 -0.47 5.01 25.56
CA ASN A 230 0.66 4.58 24.72
C ASN A 230 0.59 3.09 24.30
N VAL A 231 -0.62 2.51 24.21
CA VAL A 231 -0.80 1.13 23.76
C VAL A 231 -0.71 1.05 22.23
N THR A 232 -0.08 -0.02 21.73
CA THR A 232 -0.05 -0.32 20.29
C THR A 232 -1.43 -0.80 19.83
N THR A 233 -1.88 -0.31 18.66
CA THR A 233 -3.18 -0.68 18.08
C THR A 233 -3.05 -1.51 16.80
N ILE A 234 -1.81 -1.73 16.35
CA ILE A 234 -1.55 -2.61 15.21
C ILE A 234 -1.34 -4.04 15.68
N PHE A 235 -1.70 -4.97 14.85
CA PHE A 235 -1.67 -6.41 15.07
C PHE A 235 -0.32 -6.92 15.60
N GLY A 236 -0.35 -7.64 16.71
CA GLY A 236 0.81 -8.30 17.27
C GLY A 236 1.68 -7.43 18.21
N GLY A 237 1.04 -6.51 18.92
CA GLY A 237 1.62 -5.93 20.13
C GLY A 237 1.61 -6.92 21.27
#